data_dc681bb2acb0ebb0e6a2035f6a462e87
#
_entry.id   dc681bb2acb0ebb0e6a2035f6a462e87
#
_cell.length_a   1.000
_cell.length_b   1.000
_cell.length_c   1.000
_cell.angle_alpha   90.00
_cell.angle_beta   90.00
_cell.angle_gamma   90.00
#
_symmetry.space_group_name_H-M   'P 1'
#
loop_
_entity.id
_entity.type
_entity.pdbx_description
1 polymer ?
#
loop_
_entity_poly.entity_id
_entity_poly.type
_entity_poly.pdbx_seq_one_letter_code
_entity_poly.pdbx_strand_id
1 'polypeptide(L)'
;INPTSGNEYNVVYRGHQSPWNYCSCMDFKASQLGTCKHLEGVKLWIREKRRKVCRVTPPYSSVYLSYQGERKVCLRIGTDNEEEFRKLASPYFTPDGVMRPAAIDSITEFLRAATRLNNTFRWYPDALGFILEQRDLRRRSQLLPDYASDTALDTLLKTKLYPYQKEGIRFAFRAGKSIIADEMGLGKTIQAIGTAELMRKHQFISSALIICPTSLKYQWKKEIERFTDAKAIVVEGNHLTRKVL
;
A
#
# COMPACT_ATOMS: atom_id res chain seq x y z
N ILE A 1 0.76 26.38 0.20
CA ILE A 1 0.02 26.42 1.50
C ILE A 1 -1.47 26.34 1.17
N ASN A 2 -2.20 25.48 1.83
CA ASN A 2 -3.65 25.40 1.70
C ASN A 2 -4.28 26.54 2.54
N PRO A 3 -4.98 27.50 1.93
CA PRO A 3 -5.50 28.65 2.66
C PRO A 3 -6.54 28.30 3.72
N THR A 4 -7.22 27.16 3.58
CA THR A 4 -8.27 26.72 4.50
C THR A 4 -7.73 25.96 5.71
N SER A 5 -6.68 25.16 5.52
CA SER A 5 -6.14 24.27 6.58
C SER A 5 -4.74 24.68 7.07
N GLY A 6 -4.10 25.67 6.44
CA GLY A 6 -2.72 26.07 6.71
C GLY A 6 -1.66 25.02 6.35
N ASN A 7 -2.04 23.86 5.83
CA ASN A 7 -1.11 22.79 5.52
C ASN A 7 -0.20 23.14 4.34
N GLU A 8 1.07 22.79 4.47
CA GLU A 8 2.06 22.93 3.41
C GLU A 8 2.37 21.57 2.77
N TYR A 9 2.49 21.59 1.44
CA TYR A 9 2.83 20.39 0.67
C TYR A 9 4.00 20.66 -0.27
N ASN A 10 4.96 19.74 -0.27
CA ASN A 10 6.06 19.79 -1.22
C ASN A 10 5.63 19.18 -2.55
N VAL A 11 5.68 19.98 -3.61
CA VAL A 11 5.38 19.55 -4.98
C VAL A 11 6.66 19.58 -5.80
N VAL A 12 7.02 18.45 -6.38
CA VAL A 12 8.16 18.32 -7.29
C VAL A 12 7.60 18.08 -8.69
N TYR A 13 7.73 19.09 -9.55
CA TYR A 13 7.27 19.05 -10.93
C TYR A 13 8.46 19.03 -11.89
N ARG A 14 8.59 17.98 -12.71
CA ARG A 14 9.69 17.76 -13.66
C ARG A 14 9.22 17.69 -15.12
N GLY A 15 7.98 18.07 -15.38
CA GLY A 15 7.41 18.10 -16.72
C GLY A 15 6.04 17.43 -16.79
N HIS A 16 5.31 17.73 -17.86
CA HIS A 16 3.89 17.33 -17.99
C HIS A 16 3.67 15.81 -17.90
N GLN A 17 4.54 15.03 -18.50
CA GLN A 17 4.46 13.57 -18.54
C GLN A 17 5.63 12.90 -17.77
N SER A 18 6.30 13.65 -16.89
CA SER A 18 7.40 13.07 -16.13
C SER A 18 6.89 12.08 -15.11
N PRO A 19 7.36 10.82 -15.10
CA PRO A 19 7.04 9.84 -14.07
C PRO A 19 7.63 10.21 -12.70
N TRP A 20 8.49 11.24 -12.66
CA TRP A 20 9.17 11.71 -11.45
C TRP A 20 8.48 12.88 -10.77
N ASN A 21 7.26 13.21 -11.19
CA ASN A 21 6.44 14.16 -10.47
C ASN A 21 6.03 13.58 -9.12
N TYR A 22 6.05 14.40 -8.09
CA TYR A 22 5.74 13.96 -6.72
C TYR A 22 5.03 15.06 -5.95
N CYS A 23 4.14 14.65 -5.05
CA CYS A 23 3.54 15.53 -4.04
C CYS A 23 3.50 14.83 -2.69
N SER A 24 3.83 15.56 -1.62
CA SER A 24 3.79 15.02 -0.26
C SER A 24 2.38 14.87 0.33
N CYS A 25 1.32 15.30 -0.37
CA CYS A 25 -0.06 15.24 0.14
C CYS A 25 -0.59 13.80 0.21
N MET A 26 -1.57 13.59 1.08
CA MET A 26 -2.23 12.29 1.24
C MET A 26 -2.96 11.82 -0.01
N ASP A 27 -3.58 12.75 -0.75
CA ASP A 27 -4.27 12.46 -2.00
C ASP A 27 -3.32 11.81 -3.03
N PHE A 28 -2.11 12.36 -3.23
CA PHE A 28 -1.10 11.76 -4.10
C PHE A 28 -0.69 10.36 -3.64
N LYS A 29 -0.51 10.16 -2.32
CA LYS A 29 -0.09 8.88 -1.76
C LYS A 29 -1.18 7.82 -1.80
N ALA A 30 -2.44 8.21 -1.54
CA ALA A 30 -3.56 7.30 -1.41
C ALA A 30 -4.23 6.95 -2.75
N SER A 31 -4.37 7.91 -3.66
CA SER A 31 -5.05 7.72 -4.95
C SER A 31 -4.25 6.81 -5.90
N GLN A 32 -2.93 6.80 -5.77
CA GLN A 32 -2.02 6.01 -6.62
C GLN A 32 -2.16 6.32 -8.13
N LEU A 33 -2.67 7.51 -8.46
CA LEU A 33 -2.87 7.98 -9.84
C LEU A 33 -1.64 8.67 -10.44
N GLY A 34 -0.57 8.88 -9.64
CA GLY A 34 0.62 9.65 -10.05
C GLY A 34 0.37 11.14 -10.21
N THR A 35 -0.81 11.62 -9.81
CA THR A 35 -1.19 13.03 -9.80
C THR A 35 -2.09 13.36 -8.62
N CYS A 36 -2.29 14.65 -8.36
CA CYS A 36 -3.21 15.18 -7.36
C CYS A 36 -3.55 16.64 -7.67
N LYS A 37 -4.53 17.21 -6.99
CA LYS A 37 -4.92 18.61 -7.17
C LYS A 37 -3.74 19.60 -7.08
N HIS A 38 -2.74 19.34 -6.26
CA HIS A 38 -1.57 20.22 -6.12
C HIS A 38 -0.66 20.16 -7.35
N LEU A 39 -0.41 18.97 -7.90
CA LEU A 39 0.35 18.81 -9.16
C LEU A 39 -0.40 19.43 -10.33
N GLU A 40 -1.70 19.22 -10.44
CA GLU A 40 -2.52 19.84 -11.49
C GLU A 40 -2.55 21.36 -11.35
N GLY A 41 -2.64 21.89 -10.13
CA GLY A 41 -2.52 23.32 -9.86
C GLY A 41 -1.17 23.90 -10.31
N VAL A 42 -0.05 23.19 -10.05
CA VAL A 42 1.28 23.62 -10.53
C VAL A 42 1.35 23.59 -12.06
N LYS A 43 0.78 22.56 -12.72
CA LYS A 43 0.71 22.50 -14.19
C LYS A 43 -0.05 23.69 -14.78
N LEU A 44 -1.20 24.01 -14.20
CA LEU A 44 -2.02 25.15 -14.61
C LEU A 44 -1.25 26.47 -14.42
N TRP A 45 -0.64 26.68 -13.25
CA TRP A 45 0.14 27.86 -12.96
C TRP A 45 1.32 28.06 -13.93
N ILE A 46 2.07 26.99 -14.25
CA ILE A 46 3.18 27.03 -15.21
C ILE A 46 2.66 27.42 -16.59
N ARG A 47 1.53 26.87 -17.02
CA ARG A 47 0.89 27.19 -18.30
C ARG A 47 0.43 28.63 -18.37
N GLU A 48 -0.26 29.12 -17.35
CA GLU A 48 -0.78 30.49 -17.29
C GLU A 48 0.34 31.53 -17.25
N LYS A 49 1.40 31.26 -16.46
CA LYS A 49 2.56 32.16 -16.35
C LYS A 49 3.59 31.96 -17.45
N ARG A 50 3.33 31.11 -18.45
CA ARG A 50 4.25 30.79 -19.56
C ARG A 50 5.69 30.49 -19.09
N ARG A 51 5.86 29.87 -17.92
CA ARG A 51 7.16 29.53 -17.35
C ARG A 51 7.82 28.41 -18.14
N LYS A 52 9.09 28.57 -18.51
CA LYS A 52 9.91 27.47 -19.04
C LYS A 52 10.35 26.58 -17.88
N VAL A 53 10.07 25.27 -17.99
CA VAL A 53 10.56 24.28 -17.03
C VAL A 53 11.90 23.75 -17.55
N CYS A 54 12.97 24.03 -16.82
CA CYS A 54 14.29 23.50 -17.15
C CYS A 54 14.34 22.02 -16.72
N ARG A 55 14.67 21.12 -17.64
CA ARG A 55 14.92 19.71 -17.32
C ARG A 55 16.37 19.59 -16.87
N VAL A 56 16.59 19.62 -15.57
CA VAL A 56 17.91 19.37 -14.98
C VAL A 56 17.90 17.95 -14.40
N THR A 57 18.89 17.14 -14.77
CA THR A 57 19.14 15.88 -14.10
C THR A 57 19.61 16.17 -12.67
N PRO A 58 18.88 15.76 -11.65
CA PRO A 58 19.33 16.03 -10.28
C PRO A 58 20.62 15.28 -9.97
N PRO A 59 21.49 15.82 -9.11
CA PRO A 59 22.73 15.15 -8.72
C PRO A 59 22.48 13.85 -7.96
N TYR A 60 21.43 13.76 -7.16
CA TYR A 60 21.10 12.59 -6.34
C TYR A 60 20.34 11.49 -7.10
N SER A 61 20.68 10.26 -6.78
CA SER A 61 19.94 9.08 -7.24
C SER A 61 18.66 8.87 -6.42
N SER A 62 17.63 8.27 -7.00
CA SER A 62 16.36 8.05 -6.29
C SER A 62 15.57 6.86 -6.79
N VAL A 63 14.91 6.15 -5.83
CA VAL A 63 13.88 5.15 -6.10
C VAL A 63 12.51 5.81 -6.03
N TYR A 64 11.70 5.63 -7.06
CA TYR A 64 10.37 6.22 -7.19
C TYR A 64 9.38 5.24 -7.81
N LEU A 65 8.08 5.50 -7.65
CA LEU A 65 7.02 4.75 -8.31
C LEU A 65 6.63 5.45 -9.62
N SER A 66 6.72 4.73 -10.73
CA SER A 66 6.21 5.19 -12.03
C SER A 66 4.74 4.83 -12.15
N TYR A 67 3.94 5.80 -12.60
CA TYR A 67 2.49 5.65 -12.85
C TYR A 67 2.17 5.66 -14.35
N GLN A 68 3.17 5.51 -15.21
CA GLN A 68 2.96 5.40 -16.65
C GLN A 68 2.60 3.95 -17.02
N GLY A 69 1.35 3.73 -17.37
CA GLY A 69 0.80 2.39 -17.58
C GLY A 69 0.67 1.62 -16.28
N GLU A 70 1.20 0.42 -16.22
CA GLU A 70 1.29 -0.32 -14.96
C GLU A 70 2.26 0.34 -13.98
N ARG A 71 1.90 0.35 -12.71
CA ARG A 71 2.77 0.87 -11.64
C ARG A 71 4.05 0.05 -11.55
N LYS A 72 5.20 0.71 -11.60
CA LYS A 72 6.52 0.08 -11.55
C LYS A 72 7.45 0.87 -10.63
N VAL A 73 8.20 0.14 -9.80
CA VAL A 73 9.29 0.74 -9.02
C VAL A 73 10.46 0.99 -9.94
N CYS A 74 10.93 2.21 -9.97
CA CYS A 74 12.00 2.64 -10.85
C CYS A 74 13.13 3.31 -10.06
N LEU A 75 14.35 3.16 -10.55
CA LEU A 75 15.53 3.86 -10.11
C LEU A 75 15.87 4.94 -11.14
N ARG A 76 16.12 6.15 -10.67
CA ARG A 76 16.77 7.19 -11.43
C ARG A 76 18.17 7.40 -10.82
N ILE A 77 19.19 7.26 -11.64
CA ILE A 77 20.57 7.54 -11.25
C ILE A 77 20.82 9.03 -11.51
N GLY A 78 21.38 9.72 -10.50
CA GLY A 78 21.84 11.09 -10.59
C GLY A 78 23.26 11.19 -11.12
N THR A 79 23.81 12.42 -11.18
CA THR A 79 25.20 12.63 -11.63
C THR A 79 26.23 12.27 -10.57
N ASP A 80 25.84 12.26 -9.28
CA ASP A 80 26.75 11.93 -8.19
C ASP A 80 26.88 10.41 -8.06
N ASN A 81 28.12 9.92 -8.06
CA ASN A 81 28.45 8.49 -7.95
C ASN A 81 27.74 7.63 -9.03
N GLU A 82 27.63 8.13 -10.25
CA GLU A 82 26.84 7.48 -11.30
C GLU A 82 27.31 6.06 -11.59
N GLU A 83 28.61 5.84 -11.74
CA GLU A 83 29.15 4.51 -12.06
C GLU A 83 28.95 3.50 -10.92
N GLU A 84 29.17 3.93 -9.67
CA GLU A 84 28.97 3.13 -8.49
C GLU A 84 27.49 2.75 -8.33
N PHE A 85 26.58 3.71 -8.55
CA PHE A 85 25.15 3.44 -8.55
C PHE A 85 24.74 2.47 -9.66
N ARG A 86 25.30 2.58 -10.86
CA ARG A 86 25.04 1.62 -11.95
C ARG A 86 25.46 0.21 -11.59
N LYS A 87 26.66 0.05 -11.02
CA LYS A 87 27.16 -1.26 -10.55
C LYS A 87 26.27 -1.82 -9.44
N LEU A 88 25.96 -1.01 -8.43
CA LEU A 88 25.12 -1.42 -7.29
C LEU A 88 23.71 -1.77 -7.73
N ALA A 89 23.14 -1.09 -8.72
CA ALA A 89 21.77 -1.27 -9.18
C ALA A 89 21.60 -2.49 -10.09
N SER A 90 22.63 -2.95 -10.77
CA SER A 90 22.53 -3.95 -11.84
C SER A 90 21.85 -5.26 -11.44
N PRO A 91 21.97 -5.82 -10.21
CA PRO A 91 21.24 -7.01 -9.79
C PRO A 91 19.74 -6.73 -9.55
N TYR A 92 19.37 -5.49 -9.20
CA TYR A 92 18.04 -5.12 -8.72
C TYR A 92 17.18 -4.45 -9.79
N PHE A 93 17.80 -3.76 -10.75
CA PHE A 93 17.12 -2.98 -11.78
C PHE A 93 17.58 -3.38 -13.18
N THR A 94 16.69 -3.17 -14.16
CA THR A 94 17.05 -3.28 -15.58
C THR A 94 17.88 -2.06 -16.02
N PRO A 95 18.52 -2.10 -17.19
CA PRO A 95 19.21 -0.93 -17.74
C PRO A 95 18.33 0.32 -17.86
N ASP A 96 17.02 0.12 -18.11
CA ASP A 96 16.01 1.20 -18.16
C ASP A 96 15.59 1.69 -16.76
N GLY A 97 16.21 1.17 -15.70
CA GLY A 97 15.95 1.55 -14.32
C GLY A 97 14.67 0.95 -13.73
N VAL A 98 14.03 -0.04 -14.34
CA VAL A 98 12.85 -0.71 -13.78
C VAL A 98 13.28 -1.82 -12.82
N MET A 99 12.67 -1.90 -11.63
CA MET A 99 12.96 -2.95 -10.66
C MET A 99 12.63 -4.34 -11.22
N ARG A 100 13.59 -5.25 -11.09
CA ARG A 100 13.39 -6.65 -11.47
C ARG A 100 12.40 -7.33 -10.53
N PRO A 101 11.43 -8.11 -11.01
CA PRO A 101 10.51 -8.82 -10.12
C PRO A 101 11.21 -9.70 -9.08
N ALA A 102 12.31 -10.34 -9.43
CA ALA A 102 13.08 -11.17 -8.50
C ALA A 102 13.75 -10.38 -7.37
N ALA A 103 14.00 -9.08 -7.55
CA ALA A 103 14.67 -8.24 -6.57
C ALA A 103 13.76 -7.77 -5.42
N ILE A 104 12.45 -8.05 -5.48
CA ILE A 104 11.49 -7.49 -4.53
C ILE A 104 11.80 -7.84 -3.08
N ASP A 105 12.31 -9.05 -2.82
CA ASP A 105 12.61 -9.52 -1.48
C ASP A 105 13.95 -8.98 -0.95
N SER A 106 14.92 -8.76 -1.84
CA SER A 106 16.27 -8.26 -1.52
C SER A 106 16.45 -6.75 -1.68
N ILE A 107 15.45 -6.02 -2.17
CA ILE A 107 15.56 -4.58 -2.45
C ILE A 107 15.98 -3.75 -1.22
N THR A 108 15.70 -4.23 -0.01
CA THR A 108 16.10 -3.58 1.24
C THR A 108 17.62 -3.50 1.38
N GLU A 109 18.34 -4.49 0.87
CA GLU A 109 19.82 -4.51 0.85
C GLU A 109 20.33 -3.42 -0.08
N PHE A 110 19.74 -3.30 -1.27
CA PHE A 110 20.03 -2.20 -2.20
C PHE A 110 19.81 -0.83 -1.55
N LEU A 111 18.64 -0.62 -0.92
CA LEU A 111 18.33 0.67 -0.29
C LEU A 111 19.35 1.05 0.80
N ARG A 112 19.76 0.07 1.62
CA ARG A 112 20.81 0.28 2.64
C ARG A 112 22.16 0.60 2.02
N ALA A 113 22.58 -0.15 1.00
CA ALA A 113 23.84 0.07 0.30
C ALA A 113 23.86 1.42 -0.44
N ALA A 114 22.77 1.77 -1.10
CA ALA A 114 22.62 3.05 -1.80
C ALA A 114 22.69 4.27 -0.85
N THR A 115 22.08 4.14 0.34
CA THR A 115 22.16 5.18 1.38
C THR A 115 23.59 5.33 1.94
N ARG A 116 24.33 4.24 2.06
CA ARG A 116 25.75 4.29 2.49
C ARG A 116 26.65 4.85 1.42
N LEU A 117 26.35 4.56 0.14
CA LEU A 117 27.14 5.05 -0.98
C LEU A 117 27.03 6.57 -1.11
N ASN A 118 25.81 7.11 -0.96
CA ASN A 118 25.58 8.54 -1.01
C ASN A 118 24.41 8.93 -0.09
N ASN A 119 24.68 9.83 0.88
CA ASN A 119 23.69 10.30 1.85
C ASN A 119 22.57 11.17 1.23
N THR A 120 22.74 11.63 -0.01
CA THR A 120 21.70 12.35 -0.76
C THR A 120 20.75 11.42 -1.51
N PHE A 121 20.99 10.09 -1.49
CA PHE A 121 20.10 9.09 -2.07
C PHE A 121 18.70 9.17 -1.44
N ARG A 122 17.67 9.06 -2.27
CA ARG A 122 16.29 9.21 -1.83
C ARG A 122 15.44 8.04 -2.28
N TRP A 123 14.47 7.70 -1.46
CA TRP A 123 13.33 6.85 -1.85
C TRP A 123 12.02 7.56 -1.53
N TYR A 124 11.05 7.39 -2.38
CA TYR A 124 9.74 7.99 -2.17
C TYR A 124 8.82 7.02 -1.43
N PRO A 125 7.98 7.51 -0.49
CA PRO A 125 7.12 6.67 0.35
C PRO A 125 6.14 5.80 -0.43
N ASP A 126 5.64 6.27 -1.58
CA ASP A 126 4.74 5.53 -2.45
C ASP A 126 5.43 4.32 -3.11
N ALA A 127 6.69 4.44 -3.49
CA ALA A 127 7.49 3.32 -4.00
C ALA A 127 7.71 2.25 -2.93
N LEU A 128 8.01 2.65 -1.68
CA LEU A 128 8.14 1.72 -0.56
C LEU A 128 6.82 1.04 -0.26
N GLY A 129 5.73 1.79 -0.21
CA GLY A 129 4.38 1.24 0.01
C GLY A 129 4.03 0.19 -1.04
N PHE A 130 4.35 0.44 -2.31
CA PHE A 130 4.12 -0.51 -3.39
C PHE A 130 4.98 -1.78 -3.26
N ILE A 131 6.26 -1.65 -2.87
CA ILE A 131 7.14 -2.80 -2.61
C ILE A 131 6.55 -3.68 -1.50
N LEU A 132 6.12 -3.09 -0.40
CA LEU A 132 5.50 -3.84 0.72
C LEU A 132 4.20 -4.52 0.27
N GLU A 133 3.34 -3.83 -0.48
CA GLU A 133 2.12 -4.40 -1.05
C GLU A 133 2.41 -5.62 -1.94
N GLN A 134 3.43 -5.55 -2.78
CA GLN A 134 3.83 -6.66 -3.66
C GLN A 134 4.44 -7.84 -2.90
N ARG A 135 5.24 -7.59 -1.84
CA ARG A 135 5.75 -8.64 -0.96
C ARG A 135 4.61 -9.39 -0.25
N ASP A 136 3.68 -8.64 0.31
CA ASP A 136 2.52 -9.22 0.99
C ASP A 136 1.64 -10.04 0.03
N LEU A 137 1.44 -9.53 -1.19
CA LEU A 137 0.70 -10.25 -2.23
C LEU A 137 1.38 -11.59 -2.57
N ARG A 138 2.71 -11.59 -2.76
CA ARG A 138 3.48 -12.82 -3.01
C ARG A 138 3.36 -13.81 -1.86
N ARG A 139 3.59 -13.34 -0.63
CA ARG A 139 3.49 -14.18 0.56
C ARG A 139 2.10 -14.80 0.70
N ARG A 140 1.04 -14.03 0.53
CA ARG A 140 -0.34 -14.56 0.55
C ARG A 140 -0.58 -15.57 -0.57
N SER A 141 -0.07 -15.31 -1.78
CA SER A 141 -0.21 -16.24 -2.91
C SER A 141 0.55 -17.56 -2.69
N GLN A 142 1.68 -17.53 -1.99
CA GLN A 142 2.42 -18.75 -1.63
C GLN A 142 1.71 -19.59 -0.56
N LEU A 143 0.97 -18.95 0.34
CA LEU A 143 0.19 -19.63 1.39
C LEU A 143 -1.16 -20.18 0.90
N LEU A 144 -1.66 -19.66 -0.21
CA LEU A 144 -2.99 -20.02 -0.72
C LEU A 144 -3.16 -21.50 -1.06
N PRO A 145 -2.16 -22.24 -1.60
CA PRO A 145 -2.28 -23.68 -1.86
C PRO A 145 -2.63 -24.49 -0.62
N ASP A 146 -2.16 -24.11 0.58
CA ASP A 146 -2.45 -24.77 1.85
C ASP A 146 -3.96 -24.70 2.20
N TYR A 147 -4.68 -23.76 1.60
CA TYR A 147 -6.10 -23.51 1.78
C TYR A 147 -6.94 -23.84 0.54
N ALA A 148 -6.38 -24.57 -0.43
CA ALA A 148 -7.09 -24.96 -1.64
C ALA A 148 -8.22 -25.97 -1.37
N SER A 149 -8.04 -26.86 -0.40
CA SER A 149 -9.08 -27.79 0.02
C SER A 149 -10.12 -27.12 0.90
N ASP A 150 -11.37 -27.54 0.80
CA ASP A 150 -12.45 -27.02 1.64
C ASP A 150 -12.28 -27.35 3.13
N THR A 151 -11.61 -28.46 3.43
CA THR A 151 -11.34 -28.89 4.81
C THR A 151 -10.32 -28.01 5.52
N ALA A 152 -9.40 -27.36 4.78
CA ALA A 152 -8.35 -26.51 5.36
C ALA A 152 -8.90 -25.27 6.11
N LEU A 153 -10.12 -24.84 5.79
CA LEU A 153 -10.78 -23.73 6.47
C LEU A 153 -11.82 -24.16 7.52
N ASP A 154 -12.06 -25.47 7.69
CA ASP A 154 -13.08 -25.96 8.64
C ASP A 154 -12.74 -25.66 10.10
N THR A 155 -11.47 -25.52 10.42
CA THR A 155 -10.97 -25.21 11.77
C THR A 155 -10.64 -23.72 11.97
N LEU A 156 -10.90 -22.88 10.96
CA LEU A 156 -10.53 -21.46 11.03
C LEU A 156 -11.44 -20.70 12.01
N LEU A 157 -12.71 -21.01 12.01
CA LEU A 157 -13.72 -20.39 12.86
C LEU A 157 -14.46 -21.47 13.69
N LYS A 158 -15.07 -21.05 14.78
CA LYS A 158 -15.91 -21.91 15.66
C LYS A 158 -17.26 -22.29 15.04
N THR A 159 -17.38 -22.24 13.74
CA THR A 159 -18.60 -22.59 13.01
C THR A 159 -18.25 -23.18 11.66
N LYS A 160 -19.17 -23.99 11.12
CA LYS A 160 -19.00 -24.55 9.78
C LYS A 160 -19.28 -23.48 8.73
N LEU A 161 -18.32 -23.29 7.81
CA LEU A 161 -18.43 -22.39 6.68
C LEU A 161 -19.08 -23.09 5.48
N TYR A 162 -19.94 -22.38 4.76
CA TYR A 162 -20.43 -22.84 3.47
C TYR A 162 -19.34 -22.72 2.39
N PRO A 163 -19.39 -23.53 1.31
CA PRO A 163 -18.37 -23.50 0.26
C PRO A 163 -18.12 -22.10 -0.32
N TYR A 164 -19.17 -21.34 -0.64
CA TYR A 164 -19.05 -19.99 -1.17
C TYR A 164 -18.42 -19.00 -0.17
N GLN A 165 -18.64 -19.18 1.14
CA GLN A 165 -17.99 -18.36 2.18
C GLN A 165 -16.49 -18.65 2.25
N LYS A 166 -16.09 -19.90 2.12
CA LYS A 166 -14.68 -20.30 2.04
C LYS A 166 -14.00 -19.70 0.82
N GLU A 167 -14.70 -19.69 -0.33
CA GLU A 167 -14.21 -19.05 -1.55
C GLU A 167 -14.04 -17.54 -1.37
N GLY A 168 -15.02 -16.86 -0.77
CA GLY A 168 -14.93 -15.43 -0.43
C GLY A 168 -13.76 -15.11 0.50
N ILE A 169 -13.50 -15.95 1.51
CA ILE A 169 -12.33 -15.80 2.40
C ILE A 169 -11.02 -15.96 1.63
N ARG A 170 -10.90 -17.01 0.78
CA ARG A 170 -9.69 -17.21 -0.07
C ARG A 170 -9.45 -16.04 -0.99
N PHE A 171 -10.52 -15.55 -1.64
CA PHE A 171 -10.46 -14.39 -2.52
C PHE A 171 -9.97 -13.14 -1.77
N ALA A 172 -10.60 -12.82 -0.64
CA ALA A 172 -10.25 -11.63 0.14
C ALA A 172 -8.83 -11.72 0.72
N PHE A 173 -8.43 -12.89 1.23
CA PHE A 173 -7.08 -13.14 1.71
C PHE A 173 -6.03 -12.95 0.61
N ARG A 174 -6.25 -13.53 -0.58
CA ARG A 174 -5.35 -13.38 -1.73
C ARG A 174 -5.22 -11.92 -2.15
N ALA A 175 -6.34 -11.24 -2.32
CA ALA A 175 -6.38 -9.87 -2.81
C ALA A 175 -5.79 -8.86 -1.81
N GLY A 176 -5.97 -9.09 -0.50
CA GLY A 176 -5.55 -8.16 0.57
C GLY A 176 -6.41 -6.91 0.66
N LYS A 177 -6.85 -6.37 -0.47
CA LYS A 177 -7.85 -5.29 -0.59
C LYS A 177 -8.95 -5.79 -1.52
N SER A 178 -10.17 -5.93 -1.00
CA SER A 178 -11.28 -6.50 -1.74
C SER A 178 -12.62 -5.92 -1.30
N ILE A 179 -13.62 -6.10 -2.15
CA ILE A 179 -15.02 -5.84 -1.84
C ILE A 179 -15.74 -7.19 -1.91
N ILE A 180 -16.40 -7.59 -0.82
CA ILE A 180 -17.29 -8.73 -0.79
C ILE A 180 -18.70 -8.22 -1.10
N ALA A 181 -19.18 -8.49 -2.31
CA ALA A 181 -20.43 -7.96 -2.85
C ALA A 181 -21.55 -9.01 -2.94
N ASP A 182 -21.51 -10.04 -2.11
CA ASP A 182 -22.55 -11.07 -2.03
C ASP A 182 -23.92 -10.46 -1.69
N GLU A 183 -24.99 -11.16 -2.02
CA GLU A 183 -26.35 -10.75 -1.66
C GLU A 183 -26.55 -10.66 -0.14
N MET A 184 -27.62 -9.98 0.27
CA MET A 184 -27.99 -9.86 1.68
C MET A 184 -28.30 -11.24 2.26
N GLY A 185 -27.84 -11.50 3.49
CA GLY A 185 -28.08 -12.78 4.18
C GLY A 185 -27.04 -13.87 3.93
N LEU A 186 -26.14 -13.74 2.93
CA LEU A 186 -25.12 -14.75 2.62
C LEU A 186 -23.90 -14.74 3.54
N GLY A 187 -23.94 -13.98 4.65
CA GLY A 187 -22.89 -14.03 5.66
C GLY A 187 -21.61 -13.30 5.29
N LYS A 188 -21.71 -12.10 4.70
CA LYS A 188 -20.54 -11.24 4.44
C LYS A 188 -19.71 -10.98 5.70
N THR A 189 -20.37 -10.82 6.84
CA THR A 189 -19.71 -10.60 8.13
C THR A 189 -18.79 -11.77 8.50
N ILE A 190 -19.28 -13.00 8.35
CA ILE A 190 -18.47 -14.19 8.68
C ILE A 190 -17.28 -14.36 7.71
N GLN A 191 -17.44 -13.99 6.45
CA GLN A 191 -16.35 -13.98 5.48
C GLN A 191 -15.28 -12.93 5.86
N ALA A 192 -15.70 -11.74 6.29
CA ALA A 192 -14.77 -10.70 6.76
C ALA A 192 -14.04 -11.14 8.05
N ILE A 193 -14.74 -11.73 9.00
CA ILE A 193 -14.14 -12.28 10.24
C ILE A 193 -13.16 -13.42 9.89
N GLY A 194 -13.55 -14.34 9.01
CA GLY A 194 -12.70 -15.45 8.57
C GLY A 194 -11.45 -14.96 7.84
N THR A 195 -11.57 -13.91 7.00
CA THR A 195 -10.41 -13.29 6.34
C THR A 195 -9.47 -12.67 7.35
N ALA A 196 -9.99 -11.91 8.33
CA ALA A 196 -9.17 -11.31 9.38
C ALA A 196 -8.48 -12.37 10.24
N GLU A 197 -9.17 -13.46 10.59
CA GLU A 197 -8.59 -14.55 11.36
C GLU A 197 -7.49 -15.30 10.59
N LEU A 198 -7.68 -15.53 9.29
CA LEU A 198 -6.67 -16.11 8.42
C LEU A 198 -5.43 -15.19 8.31
N MET A 199 -5.64 -13.88 8.18
CA MET A 199 -4.56 -12.90 8.18
C MET A 199 -3.81 -12.87 9.52
N ARG A 200 -4.52 -12.96 10.65
CA ARG A 200 -3.93 -13.01 11.99
C ARG A 200 -3.11 -14.29 12.19
N LYS A 201 -3.62 -15.44 11.77
CA LYS A 201 -2.94 -16.73 11.84
C LYS A 201 -1.58 -16.72 11.15
N HIS A 202 -1.45 -16.01 10.04
CA HIS A 202 -0.21 -15.86 9.29
C HIS A 202 0.58 -14.60 9.62
N GLN A 203 0.24 -13.92 10.70
CA GLN A 203 0.95 -12.72 11.21
C GLN A 203 1.03 -11.55 10.22
N PHE A 204 0.07 -11.44 9.29
CA PHE A 204 -0.08 -10.23 8.46
C PHE A 204 -0.65 -9.05 9.26
N ILE A 205 -1.48 -9.36 10.25
CA ILE A 205 -2.08 -8.39 11.14
C ILE A 205 -1.99 -8.88 12.60
N SER A 206 -1.81 -7.94 13.54
CA SER A 206 -1.91 -8.17 14.98
C SER A 206 -3.27 -7.73 15.54
N SER A 207 -3.91 -6.78 14.87
CA SER A 207 -5.22 -6.22 15.24
C SER A 207 -6.01 -5.85 13.99
N ALA A 208 -7.33 -5.75 14.12
CA ALA A 208 -8.24 -5.33 13.06
C ALA A 208 -9.14 -4.19 13.56
N LEU A 209 -9.29 -3.14 12.76
CA LEU A 209 -10.25 -2.07 13.00
C LEU A 209 -11.48 -2.28 12.11
N ILE A 210 -12.65 -2.37 12.74
CA ILE A 210 -13.93 -2.50 12.05
C ILE A 210 -14.67 -1.16 12.10
N ILE A 211 -14.98 -0.61 10.94
CA ILE A 211 -15.78 0.60 10.79
C ILE A 211 -17.16 0.20 10.30
N CYS A 212 -18.17 0.44 11.11
CA CYS A 212 -19.55 0.08 10.81
C CYS A 212 -20.54 1.14 11.32
N PRO A 213 -21.81 1.14 10.87
CA PRO A 213 -22.86 1.94 11.47
C PRO A 213 -22.96 1.70 12.99
N THR A 214 -23.29 2.75 13.74
CA THR A 214 -23.35 2.70 15.21
C THR A 214 -24.28 1.60 15.74
N SER A 215 -25.38 1.35 15.05
CA SER A 215 -26.34 0.29 15.40
C SER A 215 -25.78 -1.14 15.30
N LEU A 216 -24.71 -1.35 14.50
CA LEU A 216 -24.16 -2.68 14.25
C LEU A 216 -22.92 -3.01 15.09
N LYS A 217 -22.36 -2.07 15.83
CA LYS A 217 -21.07 -2.27 16.55
C LYS A 217 -21.12 -3.40 17.59
N TYR A 218 -22.23 -3.53 18.32
CA TYR A 218 -22.40 -4.61 19.29
C TYR A 218 -22.71 -5.97 18.64
N GLN A 219 -23.39 -5.94 17.48
CA GLN A 219 -23.57 -7.14 16.68
C GLN A 219 -22.21 -7.66 16.19
N TRP A 220 -21.37 -6.80 15.64
CA TRP A 220 -20.01 -7.16 15.23
C TRP A 220 -19.20 -7.75 16.39
N LYS A 221 -19.22 -7.11 17.56
CA LYS A 221 -18.55 -7.63 18.76
C LYS A 221 -19.03 -9.03 19.09
N LYS A 222 -20.35 -9.24 19.14
CA LYS A 222 -20.97 -10.55 19.47
C LYS A 222 -20.59 -11.62 18.45
N GLU A 223 -20.56 -11.30 17.15
CA GLU A 223 -20.21 -12.25 16.11
C GLU A 223 -18.72 -12.61 16.15
N ILE A 224 -17.81 -11.64 16.37
CA ILE A 224 -16.39 -11.91 16.53
C ILE A 224 -16.14 -12.86 17.70
N GLU A 225 -16.66 -12.57 18.88
CA GLU A 225 -16.48 -13.37 20.08
C GLU A 225 -17.16 -14.75 19.98
N ARG A 226 -18.23 -14.87 19.19
CA ARG A 226 -18.91 -16.14 18.91
C ARG A 226 -18.09 -17.04 18.00
N PHE A 227 -17.48 -16.49 16.96
CA PHE A 227 -16.84 -17.27 15.89
C PHE A 227 -15.32 -17.42 16.04
N THR A 228 -14.70 -16.62 16.91
CA THR A 228 -13.25 -16.63 17.12
C THR A 228 -12.90 -16.62 18.62
N ASP A 229 -11.61 -16.72 18.94
CA ASP A 229 -11.08 -16.48 20.29
C ASP A 229 -10.61 -15.02 20.49
N ALA A 230 -10.83 -14.16 19.51
CA ALA A 230 -10.44 -12.76 19.58
C ALA A 230 -11.36 -11.98 20.52
N LYS A 231 -10.78 -11.07 21.29
CA LYS A 231 -11.52 -10.10 22.11
C LYS A 231 -11.82 -8.86 21.27
N ALA A 232 -13.10 -8.45 21.25
CA ALA A 232 -13.52 -7.26 20.54
C ALA A 232 -13.86 -6.13 21.52
N ILE A 233 -13.29 -4.96 21.27
CA ILE A 233 -13.53 -3.75 22.06
C ILE A 233 -14.38 -2.80 21.21
N VAL A 234 -15.51 -2.33 21.76
CA VAL A 234 -16.33 -1.31 21.09
C VAL A 234 -15.78 0.06 21.48
N VAL A 235 -15.32 0.80 20.48
CA VAL A 235 -14.82 2.17 20.68
C VAL A 235 -16.01 3.12 20.78
N GLU A 236 -16.20 3.71 21.96
CA GLU A 236 -17.28 4.63 22.29
C GLU A 236 -16.76 5.95 22.88
N GLY A 237 -17.67 6.90 23.06
CA GLY A 237 -17.37 8.16 23.67
C GLY A 237 -16.88 9.25 22.71
N ASN A 238 -16.49 10.39 23.31
CA ASN A 238 -15.96 11.53 22.57
C ASN A 238 -14.46 11.36 22.28
N HIS A 239 -13.88 12.34 21.56
CA HIS A 239 -12.46 12.32 21.19
C HIS A 239 -11.50 12.16 22.38
N LEU A 240 -11.84 12.67 23.57
CA LEU A 240 -10.99 12.58 24.76
C LEU A 240 -11.00 11.17 25.36
N THR A 241 -12.17 10.53 25.41
CA THR A 241 -12.34 9.15 25.91
C THR A 241 -11.65 8.12 25.02
N ARG A 242 -11.59 8.38 23.69
CA ARG A 242 -10.96 7.47 22.71
C ARG A 242 -9.42 7.51 22.72
N LYS A 243 -8.81 8.52 23.34
CA LYS A 243 -7.33 8.61 23.46
C LYS A 243 -6.75 7.64 24.49
N VAL A 244 -7.56 7.03 25.31
CA VAL A 244 -7.14 6.15 26.42
C VAL A 244 -7.28 4.66 26.05
N LEU A 245 -7.86 4.35 24.89
CA LEU A 245 -7.98 3.01 24.31
C LEU A 245 -6.85 2.74 23.32
#